data_b09d8df5b6a21f0662a77f4b35395c05
#
_entry.id   b09d8df5b6a21f0662a77f4b35395c05
#
_cell.length_a   1.000
_cell.length_b   1.000
_cell.length_c   1.000
_cell.angle_alpha   90.00
_cell.angle_beta   90.00
_cell.angle_gamma   90.00
#
_symmetry.space_group_name_H-M   'P 1'
#
loop_
_entity.id
_entity.type
_entity.pdbx_description
1 polymer ?
#
loop_
_entity_poly.entity_id
_entity_poly.type
_entity_poly.pdbx_seq_one_letter_code
_entity_poly.pdbx_strand_id
1 'polypeptide(L)'
;VDGCFILACAVEGPMPQTETVVRQALKEKVKPVLFINKVDRLINELKVTPEDMLKRFEETIIKVNKLIRQFAPEEKKKDWQVSVLDGTVAFGSAYHNWGITIPYMKKSGVSMTEIFEYCNNEDQKTLAQKAPVHEVLLDMAVTKLPGPVEAQPYRIPNIWNGDLDTPIGKAM
;
A
#
# COMPACT_ATOMS: atom_id res chain seq x y z
N VAL A 1 -1.31 -16.37 3.02
CA VAL A 1 -1.24 -14.90 3.13
C VAL A 1 -2.41 -14.30 2.38
N ASP A 2 -3.24 -13.50 3.05
CA ASP A 2 -4.51 -13.01 2.48
C ASP A 2 -4.39 -11.56 1.96
N GLY A 3 -3.41 -10.84 2.47
CA GLY A 3 -3.09 -9.49 2.03
C GLY A 3 -1.59 -9.22 2.05
N CYS A 4 -1.13 -8.24 1.30
CA CYS A 4 0.28 -7.84 1.26
C CYS A 4 0.46 -6.34 1.08
N PHE A 5 1.58 -5.83 1.60
CA PHE A 5 2.07 -4.50 1.31
C PHE A 5 3.00 -4.53 0.09
N ILE A 6 2.64 -3.77 -0.94
CA ILE A 6 3.55 -3.48 -2.05
C ILE A 6 4.40 -2.29 -1.63
N LEU A 7 5.72 -2.45 -1.67
CA LEU A 7 6.67 -1.37 -1.42
C LEU A 7 7.16 -0.78 -2.74
N ALA A 8 6.97 0.51 -2.94
CA ALA A 8 7.51 1.25 -4.07
C ALA A 8 8.44 2.37 -3.59
N CYS A 9 9.52 2.60 -4.32
CA CYS A 9 10.42 3.72 -4.05
C CYS A 9 9.80 5.01 -4.60
N ALA A 10 9.72 6.07 -3.79
CA ALA A 10 9.20 7.36 -4.22
C ALA A 10 10.04 8.01 -5.33
N VAL A 11 11.36 7.72 -5.36
CA VAL A 11 12.30 8.27 -6.34
C VAL A 11 12.23 7.53 -7.67
N GLU A 12 12.26 6.18 -7.62
CA GLU A 12 12.39 5.30 -8.80
C GLU A 12 11.06 4.71 -9.28
N GLY A 13 10.05 4.74 -8.40
CA GLY A 13 8.76 4.09 -8.65
C GLY A 13 8.84 2.56 -8.51
N PRO A 14 7.85 1.83 -9.05
CA PRO A 14 7.88 0.38 -9.08
C PRO A 14 8.98 -0.13 -10.01
N MET A 15 9.85 -0.98 -9.47
CA MET A 15 10.94 -1.64 -10.20
C MET A 15 10.48 -2.96 -10.84
N PRO A 16 11.22 -3.54 -11.81
CA PRO A 16 10.88 -4.83 -12.42
C PRO A 16 10.67 -5.96 -11.40
N GLN A 17 11.45 -5.97 -10.30
CA GLN A 17 11.28 -6.94 -9.21
C GLN A 17 9.93 -6.73 -8.50
N THR A 18 9.54 -5.48 -8.28
CA THR A 18 8.23 -5.14 -7.69
C THR A 18 7.10 -5.65 -8.58
N GLU A 19 7.20 -5.47 -9.90
CA GLU A 19 6.19 -5.98 -10.84
C GLU A 19 6.06 -7.50 -10.79
N THR A 20 7.19 -8.20 -10.69
CA THR A 20 7.21 -9.67 -10.61
C THR A 20 6.52 -10.16 -9.33
N VAL A 21 6.84 -9.57 -8.17
CA VAL A 21 6.24 -9.93 -6.88
C VAL A 21 4.76 -9.59 -6.84
N VAL A 22 4.37 -8.43 -7.35
CA VAL A 22 2.95 -8.02 -7.45
C VAL A 22 2.17 -9.01 -8.31
N ARG A 23 2.71 -9.38 -9.47
CA ARG A 23 2.09 -10.37 -10.37
C ARG A 23 1.89 -11.71 -9.67
N GLN A 24 2.89 -12.16 -8.92
CA GLN A 24 2.81 -13.42 -8.16
C GLN A 24 1.75 -13.33 -7.06
N ALA A 25 1.74 -12.26 -6.25
CA ALA A 25 0.75 -12.04 -5.20
C ALA A 25 -0.69 -12.03 -5.75
N LEU A 26 -0.91 -11.34 -6.87
CA LEU A 26 -2.23 -11.26 -7.50
C LEU A 26 -2.70 -12.61 -8.06
N LYS A 27 -1.78 -13.42 -8.63
CA LYS A 27 -2.10 -14.79 -9.08
C LYS A 27 -2.50 -15.70 -7.91
N GLU A 28 -1.85 -15.51 -6.76
CA GLU A 28 -2.19 -16.22 -5.50
C GLU A 28 -3.42 -15.63 -4.80
N LYS A 29 -4.12 -14.71 -5.45
CA LYS A 29 -5.32 -14.03 -4.92
C LYS A 29 -5.07 -13.32 -3.57
N VAL A 30 -3.90 -12.69 -3.44
CA VAL A 30 -3.53 -11.88 -2.27
C VAL A 30 -3.88 -10.42 -2.53
N LYS A 31 -4.69 -9.81 -1.64
CA LYS A 31 -5.12 -8.42 -1.78
C LYS A 31 -3.95 -7.46 -1.50
N PRO A 32 -3.61 -6.55 -2.42
CA PRO A 32 -2.51 -5.60 -2.23
C PRO A 32 -2.98 -4.30 -1.57
N VAL A 33 -2.08 -3.68 -0.80
CA VAL A 33 -2.06 -2.27 -0.45
C VAL A 33 -0.68 -1.70 -0.75
N LEU A 34 -0.57 -0.38 -0.95
CA LEU A 34 0.66 0.25 -1.44
C LEU A 34 1.29 1.15 -0.36
N PHE A 35 2.58 1.00 -0.13
CA PHE A 35 3.39 1.94 0.64
C PHE A 35 4.50 2.55 -0.25
N ILE A 36 4.43 3.86 -0.46
CA ILE A 36 5.43 4.64 -1.20
C ILE A 36 6.48 5.11 -0.20
N ASN A 37 7.64 4.47 -0.22
CA ASN A 37 8.74 4.68 0.73
C ASN A 37 9.79 5.67 0.19
N LYS A 38 10.63 6.18 1.08
CA LYS A 38 11.74 7.11 0.79
C LYS A 38 11.28 8.48 0.30
N VAL A 39 10.15 8.97 0.81
CA VAL A 39 9.64 10.31 0.48
C VAL A 39 10.59 11.41 0.96
N ASP A 40 11.29 11.19 2.08
CA ASP A 40 12.37 12.03 2.58
C ASP A 40 13.43 12.34 1.52
N ARG A 41 13.79 11.37 0.66
CA ARG A 41 14.77 11.56 -0.40
C ARG A 41 14.27 12.45 -1.52
N LEU A 42 12.96 12.39 -1.85
CA LEU A 42 12.37 13.33 -2.82
C LEU A 42 12.50 14.78 -2.36
N ILE A 43 12.27 15.01 -1.08
CA ILE A 43 12.26 16.35 -0.50
C ILE A 43 13.70 16.85 -0.26
N ASN A 44 14.53 16.04 0.41
CA ASN A 44 15.85 16.48 0.88
C ASN A 44 16.93 16.38 -0.20
N GLU A 45 16.96 15.28 -0.98
CA GLU A 45 18.00 15.05 -1.97
C GLU A 45 17.63 15.66 -3.33
N LEU A 46 16.42 15.41 -3.83
CA LEU A 46 15.98 15.87 -5.14
C LEU A 46 15.32 17.23 -5.13
N LYS A 47 14.97 17.76 -3.94
CA LYS A 47 14.34 19.08 -3.74
C LYS A 47 13.16 19.30 -4.69
N VAL A 48 12.33 18.30 -4.87
CA VAL A 48 11.16 18.36 -5.74
C VAL A 48 10.10 19.28 -5.15
N THR A 49 9.31 19.93 -6.02
CA THR A 49 8.15 20.71 -5.58
C THR A 49 7.03 19.79 -5.08
N PRO A 50 6.11 20.29 -4.24
CA PRO A 50 4.93 19.54 -3.83
C PRO A 50 4.14 18.97 -5.01
N GLU A 51 3.99 19.75 -6.08
CA GLU A 51 3.27 19.36 -7.29
C GLU A 51 3.97 18.20 -8.02
N ASP A 52 5.29 18.26 -8.16
CA ASP A 52 6.08 17.20 -8.81
C ASP A 52 6.10 15.93 -7.98
N MET A 53 6.11 16.05 -6.65
CA MET A 53 5.98 14.90 -5.76
C MET A 53 4.63 14.21 -5.93
N LEU A 54 3.53 14.96 -5.97
CA LEU A 54 2.20 14.41 -6.20
C LEU A 54 2.09 13.70 -7.55
N LYS A 55 2.65 14.28 -8.62
CA LYS A 55 2.71 13.62 -9.94
C LYS A 55 3.44 12.27 -9.88
N ARG A 56 4.58 12.20 -9.20
CA ARG A 56 5.33 10.94 -9.04
C ARG A 56 4.54 9.88 -8.27
N PHE A 57 3.81 10.30 -7.24
CA PHE A 57 2.91 9.38 -6.51
C PHE A 57 1.79 8.88 -7.42
N GLU A 58 1.16 9.76 -8.18
CA GLU A 58 0.12 9.41 -9.14
C GLU A 58 0.62 8.44 -10.20
N GLU A 59 1.77 8.69 -10.81
CA GLU A 59 2.41 7.77 -11.77
C GLU A 59 2.68 6.39 -11.16
N THR A 60 3.15 6.35 -9.92
CA THR A 60 3.39 5.11 -9.18
C THR A 60 2.11 4.33 -8.97
N ILE A 61 1.04 5.02 -8.52
CA ILE A 61 -0.28 4.43 -8.30
C ILE A 61 -0.88 3.92 -9.62
N ILE A 62 -0.76 4.68 -10.71
CA ILE A 62 -1.22 4.27 -12.05
C ILE A 62 -0.53 2.99 -12.51
N LYS A 63 0.80 2.89 -12.33
CA LYS A 63 1.58 1.70 -12.69
C LYS A 63 1.14 0.48 -11.88
N VAL A 64 0.98 0.62 -10.57
CA VAL A 64 0.50 -0.47 -9.69
C VAL A 64 -0.93 -0.87 -10.06
N ASN A 65 -1.83 0.07 -10.26
CA ASN A 65 -3.20 -0.21 -10.68
C ASN A 65 -3.30 -0.86 -12.06
N LYS A 66 -2.36 -0.56 -12.97
CA LYS A 66 -2.25 -1.26 -14.26
C LYS A 66 -1.95 -2.76 -14.05
N LEU A 67 -1.01 -3.09 -13.15
CA LEU A 67 -0.70 -4.47 -12.81
C LEU A 67 -1.90 -5.17 -12.15
N ILE A 68 -2.59 -4.50 -11.23
CA ILE A 68 -3.79 -5.04 -10.59
C ILE A 68 -4.88 -5.34 -11.63
N ARG A 69 -5.17 -4.41 -12.53
CA ARG A 69 -6.15 -4.64 -13.63
C ARG A 69 -5.76 -5.79 -14.54
N GLN A 70 -4.47 -6.01 -14.75
CA GLN A 70 -3.97 -7.05 -15.64
C GLN A 70 -3.97 -8.45 -15.01
N PHE A 71 -3.64 -8.56 -13.72
CA PHE A 71 -3.34 -9.85 -13.08
C PHE A 71 -4.27 -10.23 -11.94
N ALA A 72 -5.07 -9.31 -11.37
CA ALA A 72 -6.03 -9.65 -10.34
C ALA A 72 -7.19 -10.49 -10.90
N PRO A 73 -7.86 -11.30 -10.05
CA PRO A 73 -9.09 -12.00 -10.45
C PRO A 73 -10.14 -11.01 -10.98
N GLU A 74 -10.87 -11.38 -12.03
CA GLU A 74 -11.86 -10.50 -12.72
C GLU A 74 -12.82 -9.85 -11.73
N GLU A 75 -13.32 -10.62 -10.77
CA GLU A 75 -14.28 -10.20 -9.74
C GLU A 75 -13.69 -9.16 -8.78
N LYS A 76 -12.36 -9.14 -8.61
CA LYS A 76 -11.62 -8.29 -7.66
C LYS A 76 -10.88 -7.14 -8.30
N LYS A 77 -10.80 -7.06 -9.62
CA LYS A 77 -10.03 -6.03 -10.35
C LYS A 77 -10.38 -4.60 -9.96
N LYS A 78 -11.65 -4.33 -9.66
CA LYS A 78 -12.10 -3.00 -9.23
C LYS A 78 -11.81 -2.76 -7.76
N ASP A 79 -12.14 -3.73 -6.91
CA ASP A 79 -12.05 -3.61 -5.45
C ASP A 79 -10.62 -3.61 -4.92
N TRP A 80 -9.68 -4.17 -5.70
CA TRP A 80 -8.28 -4.28 -5.30
C TRP A 80 -7.40 -3.16 -5.84
N GLN A 81 -7.95 -2.25 -6.66
CA GLN A 81 -7.22 -1.06 -7.05
C GLN A 81 -6.90 -0.21 -5.82
N VAL A 82 -5.66 0.30 -5.81
CA VAL A 82 -5.21 1.14 -4.71
C VAL A 82 -5.53 2.60 -4.99
N SER A 83 -5.99 3.31 -3.97
CA SER A 83 -6.35 4.73 -4.05
C SER A 83 -5.90 5.48 -2.79
N VAL A 84 -5.47 6.70 -2.98
CA VAL A 84 -5.10 7.59 -1.88
C VAL A 84 -6.32 7.93 -1.02
N LEU A 85 -7.48 8.11 -1.67
CA LEU A 85 -8.71 8.57 -1.03
C LEU A 85 -9.31 7.55 -0.07
N ASP A 86 -9.23 6.27 -0.40
CA ASP A 86 -9.77 5.18 0.42
C ASP A 86 -8.77 4.67 1.47
N GLY A 87 -7.52 5.19 1.45
CA GLY A 87 -6.48 4.82 2.40
C GLY A 87 -5.79 3.49 2.13
N THR A 88 -5.88 2.95 0.91
CA THR A 88 -5.10 1.78 0.47
C THR A 88 -3.70 2.16 -0.04
N VAL A 89 -3.38 3.45 -0.06
CA VAL A 89 -2.05 3.99 -0.34
C VAL A 89 -1.56 4.78 0.86
N ALA A 90 -0.39 4.42 1.36
CA ALA A 90 0.38 5.21 2.32
C ALA A 90 1.69 5.67 1.71
N PHE A 91 2.22 6.77 2.19
CA PHE A 91 3.54 7.28 1.81
C PHE A 91 4.30 7.77 3.04
N GLY A 92 5.63 7.70 2.98
CA GLY A 92 6.46 8.07 4.12
C GLY A 92 7.92 7.70 3.97
N SER A 93 8.61 7.68 5.11
CA SER A 93 9.98 7.24 5.24
C SER A 93 10.09 6.19 6.34
N ALA A 94 10.37 4.95 5.96
CA ALA A 94 10.62 3.89 6.93
C ALA A 94 11.92 4.14 7.72
N TYR A 95 12.92 4.77 7.10
CA TYR A 95 14.18 5.12 7.77
C TYR A 95 13.97 6.13 8.90
N HIS A 96 13.11 7.13 8.68
CA HIS A 96 12.76 8.14 9.67
C HIS A 96 11.52 7.80 10.50
N ASN A 97 10.97 6.59 10.36
CA ASN A 97 9.85 6.05 11.13
C ASN A 97 8.53 6.85 11.04
N TRP A 98 8.26 7.54 9.92
CA TRP A 98 6.99 8.22 9.71
C TRP A 98 6.26 7.72 8.46
N GLY A 99 4.94 7.77 8.52
CA GLY A 99 4.09 7.39 7.41
C GLY A 99 2.74 8.08 7.50
N ILE A 100 2.04 8.20 6.36
CA ILE A 100 0.76 8.89 6.31
C ILE A 100 -0.15 8.27 5.27
N THR A 101 -1.45 8.25 5.57
CA THR A 101 -2.54 8.03 4.63
C THR A 101 -3.49 9.20 4.69
N ILE A 102 -4.34 9.42 3.68
CA ILE A 102 -5.34 10.49 3.73
C ILE A 102 -6.31 10.34 4.93
N PRO A 103 -6.84 9.16 5.25
CA PRO A 103 -7.63 8.99 6.47
C PRO A 103 -6.86 9.35 7.75
N TYR A 104 -5.60 8.98 7.84
CA TYR A 104 -4.76 9.30 8.99
C TYR A 104 -4.48 10.81 9.09
N MET A 105 -4.23 11.50 7.96
CA MET A 105 -4.10 12.97 7.93
C MET A 105 -5.32 13.67 8.54
N LYS A 106 -6.52 13.22 8.17
CA LYS A 106 -7.76 13.77 8.72
C LYS A 106 -7.91 13.53 10.21
N LYS A 107 -7.40 12.41 10.72
CA LYS A 107 -7.46 12.03 12.15
C LYS A 107 -6.40 12.75 12.98
N SER A 108 -5.16 12.83 12.49
CA SER A 108 -4.01 13.40 13.20
C SER A 108 -3.87 14.92 13.03
N GLY A 109 -4.55 15.51 12.01
CA GLY A 109 -4.42 16.91 11.68
C GLY A 109 -3.12 17.29 10.96
N VAL A 110 -2.24 16.32 10.67
CA VAL A 110 -0.98 16.58 9.94
C VAL A 110 -1.28 16.90 8.48
N SER A 111 -0.80 18.03 7.99
CA SER A 111 -0.97 18.46 6.60
C SER A 111 0.24 18.11 5.73
N MET A 112 0.04 18.10 4.40
CA MET A 112 1.15 17.91 3.45
C MET A 112 2.21 19.03 3.59
N THR A 113 1.80 20.26 3.86
CA THR A 113 2.70 21.39 4.05
C THR A 113 3.60 21.16 5.27
N GLU A 114 3.04 20.70 6.39
CA GLU A 114 3.83 20.36 7.58
C GLU A 114 4.84 19.25 7.31
N ILE A 115 4.48 18.24 6.51
CA ILE A 115 5.43 17.15 6.13
C ILE A 115 6.64 17.75 5.40
N PHE A 116 6.42 18.67 4.44
CA PHE A 116 7.50 19.35 3.76
C PHE A 116 8.35 20.20 4.71
N GLU A 117 7.72 20.95 5.61
CA GLU A 117 8.41 21.78 6.61
C GLU A 117 9.30 20.92 7.53
N TYR A 118 8.76 19.83 8.08
CA TYR A 118 9.55 18.91 8.95
C TYR A 118 10.69 18.22 8.19
N CYS A 119 10.49 17.85 6.94
CA CYS A 119 11.56 17.26 6.12
C CYS A 119 12.65 18.28 5.79
N ASN A 120 12.29 19.52 5.39
CA ASN A 120 13.23 20.57 5.06
C ASN A 120 14.03 21.07 6.29
N ASN A 121 13.39 21.09 7.45
CA ASN A 121 14.03 21.51 8.71
C ASN A 121 14.79 20.38 9.41
N GLU A 122 14.94 19.21 8.78
CA GLU A 122 15.56 18.01 9.33
C GLU A 122 14.90 17.50 10.63
N ASP A 123 13.68 17.95 10.94
CA ASP A 123 12.92 17.59 12.14
C ASP A 123 11.94 16.43 11.89
N GLN A 124 12.40 15.40 11.22
CA GLN A 124 11.59 14.21 10.95
C GLN A 124 11.28 13.37 12.20
N LYS A 125 12.00 13.64 13.33
CA LYS A 125 11.71 13.01 14.61
C LYS A 125 10.35 13.44 15.16
N THR A 126 10.03 14.73 15.08
CA THR A 126 8.72 15.26 15.47
C THR A 126 7.62 14.72 14.59
N LEU A 127 7.88 14.60 13.26
CA LEU A 127 6.95 13.98 12.34
C LEU A 127 6.68 12.51 12.68
N ALA A 128 7.73 11.75 13.05
CA ALA A 128 7.61 10.36 13.49
C ALA A 128 6.80 10.20 14.79
N GLN A 129 6.79 11.19 15.67
CA GLN A 129 5.93 11.19 16.85
C GLN A 129 4.47 11.49 16.53
N LYS A 130 4.22 12.39 15.56
CA LYS A 130 2.86 12.75 15.13
C LYS A 130 2.21 11.70 14.22
N ALA A 131 3.00 11.03 13.39
CA ALA A 131 2.55 10.06 12.40
C ALA A 131 3.51 8.86 12.32
N PRO A 132 3.60 8.04 13.37
CA PRO A 132 4.51 6.91 13.42
C PRO A 132 4.12 5.86 12.37
N VAL A 133 5.09 5.43 11.55
CA VAL A 133 4.86 4.53 10.43
C VAL A 133 4.17 3.22 10.84
N HIS A 134 4.49 2.69 12.02
CA HIS A 134 3.92 1.44 12.51
C HIS A 134 2.42 1.57 12.79
N GLU A 135 1.96 2.68 13.36
CA GLU A 135 0.52 2.90 13.58
C GLU A 135 -0.23 3.01 12.25
N VAL A 136 0.32 3.77 11.30
CA VAL A 136 -0.28 3.95 9.97
C VAL A 136 -0.37 2.62 9.23
N LEU A 137 0.70 1.82 9.23
CA LEU A 137 0.71 0.53 8.53
C LEU A 137 -0.18 -0.51 9.22
N LEU A 138 -0.21 -0.56 10.55
CA LEU A 138 -1.08 -1.47 11.28
C LEU A 138 -2.56 -1.11 11.12
N ASP A 139 -2.92 0.18 11.19
CA ASP A 139 -4.28 0.65 10.91
C ASP A 139 -4.71 0.27 9.48
N MET A 140 -3.82 0.45 8.51
CA MET A 140 -4.07 0.07 7.12
C MET A 140 -4.22 -1.45 6.96
N ALA A 141 -3.40 -2.25 7.65
CA ALA A 141 -3.50 -3.71 7.64
C ALA A 141 -4.86 -4.17 8.18
N VAL A 142 -5.28 -3.65 9.33
CA VAL A 142 -6.53 -4.04 9.99
C VAL A 142 -7.76 -3.57 9.21
N THR A 143 -7.71 -2.37 8.61
CA THR A 143 -8.90 -1.77 7.96
C THR A 143 -9.02 -2.10 6.48
N LYS A 144 -7.93 -2.43 5.78
CA LYS A 144 -7.90 -2.58 4.30
C LYS A 144 -7.59 -3.98 3.80
N LEU A 145 -6.90 -4.80 4.59
CA LEU A 145 -6.63 -6.18 4.22
C LEU A 145 -7.74 -7.09 4.71
N PRO A 146 -8.07 -8.16 3.96
CA PRO A 146 -9.13 -9.08 4.34
C PRO A 146 -8.71 -9.94 5.53
N GLY A 147 -9.64 -10.20 6.43
CA GLY A 147 -9.49 -11.23 7.44
C GLY A 147 -9.59 -12.65 6.83
N PRO A 148 -9.19 -13.70 7.57
CA PRO A 148 -9.22 -15.06 7.06
C PRO A 148 -10.60 -15.49 6.56
N VAL A 149 -11.66 -15.13 7.28
CA VAL A 149 -13.05 -15.48 6.92
C VAL A 149 -13.47 -14.84 5.58
N GLU A 150 -13.02 -13.62 5.31
CA GLU A 150 -13.29 -12.92 4.04
C GLU A 150 -12.46 -13.46 2.88
N ALA A 151 -11.25 -13.93 3.17
CA ALA A 151 -10.31 -14.40 2.15
C ALA A 151 -10.58 -15.87 1.73
N GLN A 152 -11.01 -16.71 2.64
CA GLN A 152 -11.24 -18.16 2.41
C GLN A 152 -12.12 -18.44 1.19
N PRO A 153 -13.30 -17.81 0.98
CA PRO A 153 -14.18 -18.17 -0.12
C PRO A 153 -13.55 -18.08 -1.50
N TYR A 154 -12.65 -17.12 -1.73
CA TYR A 154 -12.01 -16.96 -3.04
C TYR A 154 -10.60 -17.58 -3.11
N ARG A 155 -9.98 -17.88 -1.96
CA ARG A 155 -8.64 -18.48 -1.92
C ARG A 155 -8.65 -20.00 -1.85
N ILE A 156 -9.55 -20.60 -1.06
CA ILE A 156 -9.62 -22.05 -0.90
C ILE A 156 -9.70 -22.79 -2.24
N PRO A 157 -10.55 -22.39 -3.20
CA PRO A 157 -10.60 -23.03 -4.51
C PRO A 157 -9.27 -22.97 -5.29
N ASN A 158 -8.37 -22.05 -4.94
CA ASN A 158 -7.07 -21.90 -5.60
C ASN A 158 -5.94 -22.72 -4.94
N ILE A 159 -6.07 -23.02 -3.65
CA ILE A 159 -5.03 -23.69 -2.86
C ILE A 159 -5.39 -25.13 -2.46
N TRP A 160 -6.68 -25.47 -2.48
CA TRP A 160 -7.18 -26.79 -2.15
C TRP A 160 -7.31 -27.66 -3.41
N ASN A 161 -6.56 -28.74 -3.45
CA ASN A 161 -6.58 -29.67 -4.59
C ASN A 161 -7.60 -30.82 -4.44
N GLY A 162 -8.34 -30.85 -3.35
CA GLY A 162 -9.38 -31.85 -3.09
C GLY A 162 -10.75 -31.40 -3.65
N ASP A 163 -11.72 -32.32 -3.61
CA ASP A 163 -13.09 -32.02 -4.02
C ASP A 163 -13.78 -31.18 -2.94
N LEU A 164 -14.23 -29.99 -3.34
CA LEU A 164 -14.93 -29.02 -2.49
C LEU A 164 -16.35 -29.49 -2.09
N ASP A 165 -16.92 -30.47 -2.81
CA ASP A 165 -18.24 -31.01 -2.51
C ASP A 165 -18.23 -32.09 -1.43
N THR A 166 -17.06 -32.55 -1.02
CA THR A 166 -16.90 -33.48 0.11
C THR A 166 -17.23 -32.80 1.46
N PRO A 167 -17.57 -33.54 2.51
CA PRO A 167 -17.77 -33.02 3.86
C PRO A 167 -16.56 -32.19 4.36
N ILE A 168 -15.34 -32.61 4.02
CA ILE A 168 -14.11 -31.88 4.37
C ILE A 168 -14.00 -30.57 3.56
N GLY A 169 -14.24 -30.63 2.25
CA GLY A 169 -14.20 -29.44 1.39
C GLY A 169 -15.23 -28.38 1.77
N LYS A 170 -16.42 -28.82 2.24
CA LYS A 170 -17.46 -27.91 2.75
C LYS A 170 -17.17 -27.31 4.13
N ALA A 171 -16.31 -27.95 4.91
CA ALA A 171 -15.88 -27.48 6.23
C ALA A 171 -14.70 -26.50 6.18
N MET A 172 -14.04 -26.40 5.05
CA MET A 172 -12.92 -25.49 4.80
C MET A 172 -13.39 -24.12 4.35
#